data_46a9c76441b4818b209f051e087764e6
#
_entry.id   46a9c76441b4818b209f051e087764e6
#
_cell.length_a   1.000
_cell.length_b   1.000
_cell.length_c   1.000
_cell.angle_alpha   90.00
_cell.angle_beta   90.00
_cell.angle_gamma   90.00
#
_symmetry.space_group_name_H-M   'P 1'
#
loop_
_entity.id
_entity.type
_entity.pdbx_description
1 polymer ?
#
loop_
_entity_poly.entity_id
_entity_poly.type
_entity_poly.pdbx_seq_one_letter_code
_entity_poly.pdbx_strand_id
1 'polypeptide(L)'
;KARAWKSSVDWKVTGIKVEFDKVDDYYGFEIDGNRLFLLEDMTVTHNTAFVLSMARNIAVTNNEPVALFSLEMSSVQLITRLISSETGLTSEKLRKGDLEPHEWEQLNVKVKDLEKAPLYIDDTPSLSIFDLRAKARRLVSQHGIKLIVIDYLQLMSAGQSGKGGGNREQEISMISRSLKALAKELSVPVIALSQLSRAVETRGSSKRPLLSDLRESGAIEQDADIVSFIYRPEYYKIDNWDDEEAAPTTNQAEFIVAKHRNGSLDNIRLKFL
;
A
#
# COMPACT_ATOMS: atom_id res chain seq x y z
N LYS A 1 -3.95 21.85 27.43
CA LYS A 1 -4.96 21.08 28.22
C LYS A 1 -6.07 20.68 27.27
N ALA A 2 -6.00 19.48 26.70
CA ALA A 2 -7.10 18.90 25.94
C ALA A 2 -8.18 18.44 26.91
N ARG A 3 -9.43 18.83 26.67
CA ARG A 3 -10.59 18.33 27.43
C ARG A 3 -11.01 16.98 26.87
N ALA A 4 -10.97 15.94 27.70
CA ALA A 4 -11.57 14.66 27.38
C ALA A 4 -13.08 14.83 27.17
N TRP A 5 -13.60 14.44 26.02
CA TRP A 5 -15.01 14.37 25.73
C TRP A 5 -15.56 13.05 26.28
N LYS A 6 -16.51 13.13 27.23
CA LYS A 6 -17.36 11.99 27.57
C LYS A 6 -18.56 12.02 26.63
N SER A 7 -18.59 11.20 25.61
CA SER A 7 -19.81 10.97 24.84
C SER A 7 -20.55 9.75 25.38
N SER A 8 -21.85 9.87 25.51
CA SER A 8 -22.77 8.74 25.54
C SER A 8 -22.56 7.93 24.26
N VAL A 9 -22.45 6.62 24.42
CA VAL A 9 -22.04 5.65 23.37
C VAL A 9 -22.76 5.91 22.05
N ASP A 10 -22.12 6.64 21.15
CA ASP A 10 -22.44 6.60 19.73
C ASP A 10 -21.50 5.55 19.11
N TRP A 11 -22.05 4.48 18.57
CA TRP A 11 -21.31 3.38 17.94
C TRP A 11 -20.42 3.83 16.76
N LYS A 12 -20.52 5.07 16.35
CA LYS A 12 -19.70 5.70 15.30
C LYS A 12 -18.45 6.42 15.83
N VAL A 13 -18.29 6.52 17.15
CA VAL A 13 -17.17 7.24 17.76
C VAL A 13 -16.41 6.29 18.67
N THR A 14 -15.18 5.96 18.30
CA THR A 14 -14.24 5.21 19.14
C THR A 14 -13.71 6.13 20.23
N GLY A 15 -13.73 5.65 21.50
CA GLY A 15 -13.13 6.39 22.61
C GLY A 15 -11.63 6.49 22.44
N ILE A 16 -11.07 7.70 22.46
CA ILE A 16 -9.62 7.93 22.40
C ILE A 16 -9.15 8.24 23.82
N LYS A 17 -8.20 7.43 24.32
CA LYS A 17 -7.49 7.70 25.57
C LYS A 17 -6.14 8.30 25.22
N VAL A 18 -5.89 9.53 25.66
CA VAL A 18 -4.61 10.21 25.50
C VAL A 18 -3.84 10.08 26.79
N GLU A 19 -2.71 9.39 26.77
CA GLU A 19 -1.80 9.28 27.90
C GLU A 19 -0.47 9.99 27.55
N PHE A 20 0.09 10.69 28.55
CA PHE A 20 1.38 11.34 28.43
C PHE A 20 2.46 10.30 28.73
N ASP A 21 3.26 9.92 27.74
CA ASP A 21 4.24 8.84 27.90
C ASP A 21 5.66 9.31 28.24
N LYS A 22 6.13 10.46 27.84
CA LYS A 22 7.45 11.02 28.20
C LYS A 22 7.59 12.52 27.89
N VAL A 23 8.72 13.09 28.36
CA VAL A 23 9.14 14.49 28.14
C VAL A 23 9.74 14.72 26.75
N ASP A 24 9.53 13.85 25.81
CA ASP A 24 9.84 14.07 24.40
C ASP A 24 8.49 14.25 23.69
N ASP A 25 8.34 15.27 22.86
CA ASP A 25 7.10 15.78 22.27
C ASP A 25 6.28 14.77 21.43
N TYR A 26 6.10 13.54 21.91
CA TYR A 26 5.31 12.50 21.26
C TYR A 26 3.94 12.35 21.93
N TYR A 27 2.89 12.60 21.18
CA TYR A 27 1.52 12.25 21.56
C TYR A 27 1.17 10.92 20.91
N GLY A 28 0.94 9.89 21.71
CA GLY A 28 0.43 8.59 21.26
C GLY A 28 -1.07 8.49 21.49
N PHE A 29 -1.78 7.90 20.55
CA PHE A 29 -3.19 7.55 20.68
C PHE A 29 -3.34 6.04 20.65
N GLU A 30 -3.99 5.46 21.66
CA GLU A 30 -4.41 4.07 21.64
C GLU A 30 -5.89 4.03 21.27
N ILE A 31 -6.23 3.32 20.18
CA ILE A 31 -7.62 3.14 19.76
C ILE A 31 -8.09 1.77 20.23
N ASP A 32 -9.16 1.77 21.05
CA ASP A 32 -9.80 0.54 21.50
C ASP A 32 -10.28 -0.29 20.29
N GLY A 33 -9.83 -1.53 20.23
CA GLY A 33 -10.32 -2.55 19.30
C GLY A 33 -9.27 -3.24 18.45
N ASN A 34 -8.40 -2.55 17.73
CA ASN A 34 -7.50 -3.20 16.77
C ASN A 34 -6.03 -2.82 16.86
N ARG A 35 -5.64 -1.93 17.78
CA ARG A 35 -4.28 -1.38 17.91
C ARG A 35 -3.69 -0.89 16.59
N LEU A 36 -4.54 -0.41 15.69
CA LEU A 36 -4.13 0.26 14.48
C LEU A 36 -3.87 1.72 14.85
N PHE A 37 -2.61 2.11 14.88
CA PHE A 37 -2.24 3.52 15.01
C PHE A 37 -2.59 4.22 13.70
N LEU A 38 -3.52 5.17 13.76
CA LEU A 38 -3.62 6.20 12.75
C LEU A 38 -2.50 7.20 13.04
N LEU A 39 -1.38 7.06 12.39
CA LEU A 39 -0.44 8.17 12.30
C LEU A 39 -1.09 9.28 11.47
N GLU A 40 -0.71 10.52 11.70
CA GLU A 40 -1.25 11.70 11.01
C GLU A 40 -1.14 11.61 9.46
N ASP A 41 -0.33 10.67 8.96
CA ASP A 41 -0.17 10.33 7.55
C ASP A 41 -0.98 9.09 7.10
N MET A 42 -1.84 8.56 7.97
CA MET A 42 -2.73 7.40 7.72
C MET A 42 -2.05 6.15 7.14
N THR A 43 -0.79 5.89 7.46
CA THR A 43 -0.06 4.81 6.82
C THR A 43 -0.15 3.50 7.55
N VAL A 44 -0.99 2.61 7.08
CA VAL A 44 -1.14 1.21 7.54
C VAL A 44 -0.59 0.20 6.52
N THR A 45 0.10 0.59 5.47
CA THR A 45 0.38 -0.36 4.39
C THR A 45 1.86 -0.53 4.11
N HIS A 46 2.40 -1.69 4.49
CA HIS A 46 3.73 -2.14 4.08
C HIS A 46 3.81 -2.41 2.56
N ASN A 47 2.70 -2.79 1.94
CA ASN A 47 2.61 -3.09 0.51
C ASN A 47 2.70 -1.83 -0.36
N THR A 48 2.12 -0.69 0.05
CA THR A 48 2.29 0.60 -0.65
C THR A 48 3.76 0.99 -0.78
N ALA A 49 4.55 0.88 0.31
CA ALA A 49 5.97 1.19 0.26
C ALA A 49 6.74 0.30 -0.73
N PHE A 50 6.42 -1.00 -0.77
CA PHE A 50 7.03 -1.95 -1.69
C PHE A 50 6.71 -1.61 -3.15
N VAL A 51 5.43 -1.42 -3.49
CA VAL A 51 5.05 -1.13 -4.89
C VAL A 51 5.50 0.26 -5.34
N LEU A 52 5.57 1.22 -4.41
CA LEU A 52 6.09 2.55 -4.70
C LEU A 52 7.59 2.49 -5.02
N SER A 53 8.38 1.71 -4.26
CA SER A 53 9.80 1.47 -4.54
C SER A 53 9.99 0.74 -5.87
N MET A 54 9.15 -0.23 -6.17
CA MET A 54 9.17 -0.94 -7.47
C MET A 54 8.82 0.00 -8.62
N ALA A 55 7.75 0.79 -8.50
CA ALA A 55 7.35 1.79 -9.50
C ALA A 55 8.46 2.83 -9.74
N ARG A 56 9.11 3.28 -8.65
CA ARG A 56 10.28 4.16 -8.73
C ARG A 56 11.43 3.50 -9.50
N ASN A 57 11.79 2.26 -9.18
CA ASN A 57 12.88 1.56 -9.85
C ASN A 57 12.61 1.41 -11.36
N ILE A 58 11.35 1.12 -11.72
CA ILE A 58 10.95 1.00 -13.13
C ILE A 58 10.99 2.37 -13.82
N ALA A 59 10.41 3.41 -13.21
CA ALA A 59 10.30 4.72 -13.84
C ALA A 59 11.62 5.50 -13.82
N VAL A 60 12.36 5.52 -12.71
CA VAL A 60 13.59 6.30 -12.57
C VAL A 60 14.81 5.55 -13.12
N THR A 61 14.99 4.30 -12.71
CA THR A 61 16.21 3.55 -13.07
C THR A 61 16.14 3.01 -14.50
N ASN A 62 14.98 2.49 -14.92
CA ASN A 62 14.82 1.90 -16.25
C ASN A 62 14.16 2.85 -17.26
N ASN A 63 13.72 4.02 -16.81
CA ASN A 63 13.02 5.03 -17.64
C ASN A 63 11.79 4.47 -18.38
N GLU A 64 11.09 3.52 -17.78
CA GLU A 64 9.88 2.92 -18.33
C GLU A 64 8.63 3.56 -17.72
N PRO A 65 7.61 3.95 -18.51
CA PRO A 65 6.44 4.66 -18.04
C PRO A 65 5.55 3.79 -17.12
N VAL A 66 5.24 4.30 -15.92
CA VAL A 66 4.40 3.65 -14.91
C VAL A 66 3.21 4.53 -14.56
N ALA A 67 2.02 3.96 -14.49
CA ALA A 67 0.82 4.62 -13.95
C ALA A 67 0.49 4.03 -12.57
N LEU A 68 0.37 4.91 -11.56
CA LEU A 68 -0.01 4.55 -10.19
C LEU A 68 -1.34 5.23 -9.85
N PHE A 69 -2.36 4.41 -9.61
CA PHE A 69 -3.67 4.85 -9.12
C PHE A 69 -3.72 4.63 -7.60
N SER A 70 -3.69 5.72 -6.84
CA SER A 70 -3.74 5.68 -5.39
C SER A 70 -5.11 6.15 -4.90
N LEU A 71 -5.85 5.23 -4.30
CA LEU A 71 -7.19 5.49 -3.80
C LEU A 71 -7.20 5.82 -2.29
N GLU A 72 -6.09 5.56 -1.61
CA GLU A 72 -5.91 5.77 -0.18
C GLU A 72 -5.08 7.02 0.12
N MET A 73 -3.98 7.19 -0.59
CA MET A 73 -3.00 8.24 -0.31
C MET A 73 -3.04 9.32 -1.40
N SER A 74 -2.87 10.58 -0.99
CA SER A 74 -2.70 11.68 -1.94
C SER A 74 -1.37 11.61 -2.69
N SER A 75 -1.33 12.19 -3.88
CA SER A 75 -0.11 12.31 -4.69
C SER A 75 1.03 12.98 -3.92
N VAL A 76 0.71 14.00 -3.11
CA VAL A 76 1.70 14.69 -2.26
C VAL A 76 2.33 13.73 -1.24
N GLN A 77 1.55 12.90 -0.58
CA GLN A 77 2.07 11.92 0.38
C GLN A 77 2.96 10.88 -0.31
N LEU A 78 2.58 10.39 -1.49
CA LEU A 78 3.38 9.42 -2.25
C LEU A 78 4.70 10.04 -2.73
N ILE A 79 4.65 11.27 -3.25
CA ILE A 79 5.86 11.99 -3.68
C ILE A 79 6.77 12.27 -2.48
N THR A 80 6.23 12.67 -1.33
CA THR A 80 7.02 12.85 -0.11
C THR A 80 7.74 11.57 0.30
N ARG A 81 7.10 10.41 0.17
CA ARG A 81 7.73 9.11 0.44
C ARG A 81 8.83 8.77 -0.57
N LEU A 82 8.59 9.04 -1.85
CA LEU A 82 9.61 8.86 -2.89
C LEU A 82 10.84 9.72 -2.60
N ILE A 83 10.64 10.98 -2.28
CA ILE A 83 11.72 11.91 -1.92
C ILE A 83 12.45 11.43 -0.67
N SER A 84 11.72 11.00 0.37
CA SER A 84 12.30 10.45 1.59
C SER A 84 13.18 9.23 1.30
N SER A 85 12.70 8.32 0.45
CA SER A 85 13.45 7.13 0.03
C SER A 85 14.72 7.46 -0.76
N GLU A 86 14.67 8.49 -1.63
CA GLU A 86 15.83 8.91 -2.43
C GLU A 86 16.88 9.66 -1.63
N THR A 87 16.42 10.49 -0.70
CA THR A 87 17.31 11.39 0.05
C THR A 87 17.77 10.80 1.38
N GLY A 88 17.04 9.84 1.93
CA GLY A 88 17.22 9.38 3.31
C GLY A 88 16.73 10.38 4.37
N LEU A 89 16.11 11.49 3.94
CA LEU A 89 15.49 12.46 4.84
C LEU A 89 14.15 11.93 5.35
N THR A 90 13.83 12.15 6.60
CA THR A 90 12.54 11.72 7.15
C THR A 90 11.39 12.51 6.52
N SER A 91 10.25 11.85 6.28
CA SER A 91 9.04 12.51 5.78
C SER A 91 8.59 13.66 6.68
N GLU A 92 8.88 13.60 7.98
CA GLU A 92 8.58 14.66 8.93
C GLU A 92 9.41 15.92 8.67
N LYS A 93 10.74 15.79 8.49
CA LYS A 93 11.62 16.91 8.13
C LYS A 93 11.19 17.55 6.81
N LEU A 94 10.88 16.71 5.80
CA LEU A 94 10.42 17.20 4.51
C LEU A 94 9.11 18.00 4.62
N ARG A 95 8.16 17.50 5.43
CA ARG A 95 6.86 18.15 5.63
C ARG A 95 6.96 19.46 6.41
N LYS A 96 7.84 19.52 7.43
CA LYS A 96 8.07 20.73 8.23
C LYS A 96 8.95 21.75 7.51
N GLY A 97 9.70 21.34 6.48
CA GLY A 97 10.70 22.18 5.84
C GLY A 97 11.91 22.47 6.73
N ASP A 98 12.10 21.68 7.79
CA ASP A 98 13.19 21.82 8.77
C ASP A 98 14.43 21.07 8.26
N LEU A 99 15.05 21.65 7.23
CA LEU A 99 16.20 21.09 6.53
C LEU A 99 17.41 21.99 6.70
N GLU A 100 18.53 21.37 7.03
CA GLU A 100 19.83 22.02 7.04
C GLU A 100 20.28 22.41 5.62
N PRO A 101 21.17 23.42 5.44
CA PRO A 101 21.61 23.84 4.11
C PRO A 101 22.13 22.70 3.23
N HIS A 102 22.89 21.76 3.79
CA HIS A 102 23.41 20.60 3.06
C HIS A 102 22.30 19.59 2.68
N GLU A 103 21.25 19.46 3.51
CA GLU A 103 20.08 18.62 3.20
C GLU A 103 19.28 19.21 2.04
N TRP A 104 19.17 20.55 1.94
CA TRP A 104 18.58 21.24 0.81
C TRP A 104 19.34 20.99 -0.50
N GLU A 105 20.67 21.04 -0.47
CA GLU A 105 21.50 20.72 -1.64
C GLU A 105 21.30 19.26 -2.08
N GLN A 106 21.33 18.33 -1.13
CA GLN A 106 21.08 16.91 -1.38
C GLN A 106 19.67 16.68 -1.98
N LEU A 107 18.65 17.32 -1.43
CA LEU A 107 17.28 17.26 -1.92
C LEU A 107 17.21 17.73 -3.38
N ASN A 108 17.76 18.92 -3.68
CA ASN A 108 17.74 19.50 -5.02
C ASN A 108 18.45 18.63 -6.08
N VAL A 109 19.49 17.91 -5.69
CA VAL A 109 20.20 17.00 -6.61
C VAL A 109 19.38 15.75 -6.87
N LYS A 110 18.88 15.12 -5.80
CA LYS A 110 18.17 13.82 -5.86
C LYS A 110 16.78 13.90 -6.49
N VAL A 111 16.07 15.01 -6.30
CA VAL A 111 14.72 15.19 -6.85
C VAL A 111 14.72 15.37 -8.36
N LYS A 112 15.81 15.83 -8.98
CA LYS A 112 15.90 16.02 -10.43
C LYS A 112 15.63 14.76 -11.26
N ASP A 113 16.02 13.60 -10.75
CA ASP A 113 15.78 12.34 -11.43
C ASP A 113 14.31 11.90 -11.31
N LEU A 114 13.68 12.17 -10.15
CA LEU A 114 12.26 11.95 -9.96
C LEU A 114 11.40 12.89 -10.83
N GLU A 115 11.80 14.15 -10.99
CA GLU A 115 11.06 15.12 -11.82
C GLU A 115 11.01 14.70 -13.32
N LYS A 116 12.04 14.00 -13.79
CA LYS A 116 12.13 13.52 -15.17
C LYS A 116 11.53 12.16 -15.38
N ALA A 117 11.30 11.42 -14.29
CA ALA A 117 10.82 10.05 -14.36
C ALA A 117 9.40 9.97 -14.95
N PRO A 118 9.13 9.06 -15.87
CA PRO A 118 7.81 8.86 -16.46
C PRO A 118 6.88 8.10 -15.47
N LEU A 119 6.65 8.68 -14.29
CA LEU A 119 5.76 8.17 -13.25
C LEU A 119 4.50 9.04 -13.17
N TYR A 120 3.37 8.45 -13.54
CA TYR A 120 2.07 9.12 -13.59
C TYR A 120 1.23 8.69 -12.39
N ILE A 121 0.95 9.63 -11.49
CA ILE A 121 0.18 9.37 -10.26
C ILE A 121 -1.21 9.97 -10.41
N ASP A 122 -2.23 9.17 -10.17
CA ASP A 122 -3.63 9.58 -10.11
C ASP A 122 -4.19 9.23 -8.73
N ASP A 123 -4.55 10.25 -7.95
CA ASP A 123 -5.07 10.13 -6.58
C ASP A 123 -6.59 10.45 -6.51
N THR A 124 -7.30 10.19 -7.60
CA THR A 124 -8.75 10.38 -7.63
C THR A 124 -9.43 9.42 -6.63
N PRO A 125 -10.12 9.94 -5.60
CA PRO A 125 -10.79 9.10 -4.63
C PRO A 125 -11.99 8.37 -5.24
N SER A 126 -12.34 7.20 -4.69
CA SER A 126 -13.52 6.41 -5.08
C SER A 126 -13.61 6.11 -6.58
N LEU A 127 -12.48 5.82 -7.21
CA LEU A 127 -12.39 5.54 -8.64
C LEU A 127 -13.22 4.30 -9.02
N SER A 128 -14.12 4.45 -9.99
CA SER A 128 -14.85 3.30 -10.53
C SER A 128 -13.97 2.51 -11.50
N ILE A 129 -14.31 1.23 -11.70
CA ILE A 129 -13.60 0.39 -12.69
C ILE A 129 -13.74 0.95 -14.12
N PHE A 130 -14.83 1.64 -14.43
CA PHE A 130 -15.05 2.25 -15.74
C PHE A 130 -14.17 3.49 -15.93
N ASP A 131 -14.05 4.34 -14.89
CA ASP A 131 -13.20 5.51 -14.93
C ASP A 131 -11.73 5.12 -14.99
N LEU A 132 -11.32 4.11 -14.20
CA LEU A 132 -9.97 3.54 -14.27
C LEU A 132 -9.64 3.08 -15.69
N ARG A 133 -10.57 2.34 -16.33
CA ARG A 133 -10.37 1.85 -17.70
C ARG A 133 -10.21 2.99 -18.70
N ALA A 134 -11.02 4.03 -18.59
CA ALA A 134 -10.92 5.21 -19.46
C ALA A 134 -9.60 5.97 -19.26
N LYS A 135 -9.18 6.18 -18.00
CA LYS A 135 -7.90 6.82 -17.67
C LYS A 135 -6.72 5.98 -18.11
N ALA A 136 -6.72 4.67 -17.84
CA ALA A 136 -5.64 3.76 -18.22
C ALA A 136 -5.45 3.71 -19.75
N ARG A 137 -6.53 3.61 -20.53
CA ARG A 137 -6.47 3.66 -22.01
C ARG A 137 -5.82 4.95 -22.50
N ARG A 138 -6.21 6.09 -21.93
CA ARG A 138 -5.65 7.39 -22.29
C ARG A 138 -4.17 7.45 -21.97
N LEU A 139 -3.77 7.04 -20.76
CA LEU A 139 -2.37 7.04 -20.33
C LEU A 139 -1.51 6.11 -21.19
N VAL A 140 -1.98 4.90 -21.49
CA VAL A 140 -1.26 3.96 -22.39
C VAL A 140 -1.10 4.55 -23.80
N SER A 141 -2.16 5.16 -24.35
CA SER A 141 -2.12 5.76 -25.69
C SER A 141 -1.22 6.99 -25.78
N GLN A 142 -1.21 7.83 -24.75
CA GLN A 142 -0.48 9.10 -24.74
C GLN A 142 0.98 8.96 -24.29
N HIS A 143 1.23 8.05 -23.35
CA HIS A 143 2.52 7.96 -22.65
C HIS A 143 3.17 6.58 -22.75
N GLY A 144 2.53 5.61 -23.41
CA GLY A 144 3.10 4.29 -23.61
C GLY A 144 3.32 3.50 -22.32
N ILE A 145 2.41 3.63 -21.34
CA ILE A 145 2.51 2.99 -20.03
C ILE A 145 2.86 1.51 -20.15
N LYS A 146 3.83 1.05 -19.36
CA LYS A 146 4.32 -0.32 -19.30
C LYS A 146 3.90 -1.09 -18.05
N LEU A 147 3.44 -0.38 -17.01
CA LEU A 147 2.92 -0.96 -15.78
C LEU A 147 1.81 -0.09 -15.24
N ILE A 148 0.74 -0.72 -14.77
CA ILE A 148 -0.34 -0.08 -14.01
C ILE A 148 -0.32 -0.64 -12.60
N VAL A 149 -0.30 0.24 -11.60
CA VAL A 149 -0.38 -0.09 -10.16
C VAL A 149 -1.66 0.51 -9.59
N ILE A 150 -2.38 -0.25 -8.77
CA ILE A 150 -3.62 0.17 -8.09
C ILE A 150 -3.49 -0.06 -6.60
N ASP A 151 -3.60 1.00 -5.81
CA ASP A 151 -3.52 0.97 -4.35
C ASP A 151 -4.80 1.55 -3.73
N TYR A 152 -5.72 0.74 -3.26
CA TYR A 152 -5.91 -0.69 -3.26
C TYR A 152 -7.35 -1.05 -3.70
N LEU A 153 -7.58 -2.31 -4.10
CA LEU A 153 -8.81 -2.78 -4.74
C LEU A 153 -10.09 -2.48 -3.95
N GLN A 154 -10.04 -2.62 -2.62
CA GLN A 154 -11.21 -2.44 -1.77
C GLN A 154 -11.71 -0.99 -1.68
N LEU A 155 -10.99 -0.01 -2.21
CA LEU A 155 -11.48 1.36 -2.33
C LEU A 155 -12.13 1.64 -3.69
N MET A 156 -12.02 0.73 -4.64
CA MET A 156 -12.68 0.85 -5.95
C MET A 156 -14.18 0.59 -5.84
N SER A 157 -14.94 1.15 -6.78
CA SER A 157 -16.36 0.86 -6.97
C SER A 157 -16.62 0.18 -8.32
N ALA A 158 -17.65 -0.66 -8.37
CA ALA A 158 -18.09 -1.26 -9.63
C ALA A 158 -18.90 -0.29 -10.52
N GLY A 159 -19.16 0.94 -10.05
CA GLY A 159 -19.85 1.97 -10.83
C GLY A 159 -21.35 1.76 -11.01
N GLN A 160 -21.94 0.76 -10.37
CA GLN A 160 -23.40 0.57 -10.38
C GLN A 160 -24.01 1.29 -9.16
N SER A 161 -24.57 2.46 -9.38
CA SER A 161 -25.47 3.16 -8.43
C SER A 161 -26.84 2.46 -8.38
N GLY A 162 -26.88 1.18 -8.05
CA GLY A 162 -28.11 0.41 -7.84
C GLY A 162 -28.48 0.37 -6.36
N LYS A 163 -29.70 0.75 -6.02
CA LYS A 163 -30.33 0.58 -4.70
C LYS A 163 -30.48 -0.90 -4.36
N GLY A 164 -29.44 -1.53 -3.94
CA GLY A 164 -29.44 -2.91 -3.46
C GLY A 164 -28.07 -3.19 -2.89
N GLY A 165 -27.99 -3.48 -1.59
CA GLY A 165 -26.75 -3.83 -0.92
C GLY A 165 -26.12 -5.08 -1.55
N GLY A 166 -25.44 -4.89 -2.66
CA GLY A 166 -24.69 -5.94 -3.33
C GLY A 166 -23.65 -6.47 -2.35
N ASN A 167 -23.47 -7.76 -2.29
CA ASN A 167 -22.44 -8.39 -1.49
C ASN A 167 -21.08 -7.82 -1.95
N ARG A 168 -20.32 -7.21 -1.03
CA ARG A 168 -19.01 -6.61 -1.29
C ARG A 168 -18.08 -7.60 -2.00
N GLU A 169 -18.17 -8.87 -1.68
CA GLU A 169 -17.43 -9.93 -2.32
C GLU A 169 -17.72 -10.02 -3.83
N GLN A 170 -19.00 -9.87 -4.23
CA GLN A 170 -19.38 -9.88 -5.65
C GLN A 170 -18.84 -8.65 -6.39
N GLU A 171 -18.83 -7.50 -5.73
CA GLU A 171 -18.27 -6.27 -6.28
C GLU A 171 -16.76 -6.40 -6.52
N ILE A 172 -16.00 -6.89 -5.55
CA ILE A 172 -14.58 -7.16 -5.68
C ILE A 172 -14.30 -8.19 -6.76
N SER A 173 -15.13 -9.23 -6.87
CA SER A 173 -15.03 -10.24 -7.94
C SER A 173 -15.21 -9.62 -9.33
N MET A 174 -16.15 -8.68 -9.47
CA MET A 174 -16.38 -7.98 -10.74
C MET A 174 -15.19 -7.09 -11.09
N ILE A 175 -14.68 -6.35 -10.11
CA ILE A 175 -13.50 -5.50 -10.27
C ILE A 175 -12.29 -6.34 -10.71
N SER A 176 -12.00 -7.44 -10.02
CA SER A 176 -10.89 -8.35 -10.34
C SER A 176 -10.93 -8.84 -11.78
N ARG A 177 -12.08 -9.36 -12.23
CA ARG A 177 -12.27 -9.82 -13.62
C ARG A 177 -12.08 -8.69 -14.62
N SER A 178 -12.59 -7.51 -14.30
CA SER A 178 -12.46 -6.33 -15.16
C SER A 178 -11.03 -5.86 -15.29
N LEU A 179 -10.24 -5.92 -14.22
CA LEU A 179 -8.81 -5.61 -14.24
C LEU A 179 -8.02 -6.62 -15.07
N LYS A 180 -8.36 -7.91 -14.97
CA LYS A 180 -7.77 -8.95 -15.82
C LYS A 180 -8.08 -8.71 -17.31
N ALA A 181 -9.34 -8.33 -17.61
CA ALA A 181 -9.73 -7.97 -18.97
C ALA A 181 -8.97 -6.74 -19.47
N LEU A 182 -8.82 -5.70 -18.63
CA LEU A 182 -8.09 -4.49 -18.93
C LEU A 182 -6.61 -4.75 -19.23
N ALA A 183 -5.95 -5.57 -18.39
CA ALA A 183 -4.55 -5.95 -18.61
C ALA A 183 -4.34 -6.63 -19.97
N LYS A 184 -5.24 -7.52 -20.35
CA LYS A 184 -5.22 -8.18 -21.66
C LYS A 184 -5.50 -7.21 -22.81
N GLU A 185 -6.49 -6.36 -22.66
CA GLU A 185 -6.90 -5.37 -23.67
C GLU A 185 -5.75 -4.39 -23.99
N LEU A 186 -5.08 -3.89 -22.95
CA LEU A 186 -3.99 -2.92 -23.10
C LEU A 186 -2.63 -3.59 -23.36
N SER A 187 -2.52 -4.91 -23.18
CA SER A 187 -1.24 -5.65 -23.19
C SER A 187 -0.25 -5.06 -22.19
N VAL A 188 -0.75 -4.62 -21.02
CA VAL A 188 0.04 -4.01 -19.95
C VAL A 188 -0.21 -4.78 -18.66
N PRO A 189 0.85 -5.16 -17.90
CA PRO A 189 0.67 -5.77 -16.59
C PRO A 189 -0.01 -4.82 -15.61
N VAL A 190 -0.89 -5.38 -14.79
CA VAL A 190 -1.59 -4.67 -13.72
C VAL A 190 -1.23 -5.30 -12.39
N ILE A 191 -0.70 -4.50 -11.48
CA ILE A 191 -0.47 -4.87 -10.08
C ILE A 191 -1.54 -4.19 -9.25
N ALA A 192 -2.32 -4.98 -8.53
CA ALA A 192 -3.35 -4.47 -7.66
C ALA A 192 -3.07 -4.89 -6.23
N LEU A 193 -3.01 -3.92 -5.32
CA LEU A 193 -2.90 -4.18 -3.91
C LEU A 193 -4.24 -4.62 -3.35
N SER A 194 -4.20 -5.51 -2.39
CA SER A 194 -5.39 -6.02 -1.69
C SER A 194 -5.10 -6.11 -0.20
N GLN A 195 -6.05 -5.66 0.60
CA GLN A 195 -6.01 -5.83 2.03
C GLN A 195 -6.32 -7.28 2.40
N LEU A 196 -5.58 -7.82 3.36
CA LEU A 196 -5.83 -9.15 3.90
C LEU A 196 -6.99 -9.14 4.91
N SER A 197 -7.58 -10.31 5.11
CA SER A 197 -8.54 -10.52 6.19
C SER A 197 -7.86 -10.29 7.56
N ARG A 198 -8.55 -9.60 8.47
CA ARG A 198 -8.09 -9.40 9.85
C ARG A 198 -7.87 -10.70 10.63
N ALA A 199 -8.38 -11.82 10.14
CA ALA A 199 -8.12 -13.14 10.72
C ALA A 199 -6.63 -13.49 10.82
N VAL A 200 -5.76 -12.93 9.97
CA VAL A 200 -4.31 -13.09 10.06
C VAL A 200 -3.78 -12.56 11.39
N GLU A 201 -4.25 -11.38 11.82
CA GLU A 201 -3.81 -10.72 13.05
C GLU A 201 -4.28 -11.44 14.32
N THR A 202 -5.42 -12.11 14.26
CA THR A 202 -6.00 -12.84 15.40
C THR A 202 -5.57 -14.31 15.47
N ARG A 203 -4.92 -14.84 14.41
CA ARG A 203 -4.45 -16.22 14.37
C ARG A 203 -3.42 -16.47 15.45
N GLY A 204 -3.65 -17.49 16.30
CA GLY A 204 -2.81 -17.82 17.45
C GLY A 204 -1.46 -18.48 17.10
N SER A 205 -1.35 -19.06 15.89
CA SER A 205 -0.16 -19.76 15.42
C SER A 205 0.75 -18.83 14.59
N SER A 206 0.99 -19.15 13.34
CA SER A 206 1.77 -18.31 12.45
C SER A 206 1.00 -17.10 11.95
N LYS A 207 1.62 -15.92 11.97
CA LYS A 207 1.11 -14.68 11.36
C LYS A 207 1.46 -14.59 9.86
N ARG A 208 2.08 -15.61 9.31
CA ARG A 208 2.46 -15.68 7.89
C ARG A 208 1.20 -15.69 7.01
N PRO A 209 1.08 -14.81 6.03
CA PRO A 209 -0.10 -14.75 5.15
C PRO A 209 -0.26 -16.01 4.32
N LEU A 210 -1.51 -16.39 4.07
CA LEU A 210 -1.90 -17.53 3.24
C LEU A 210 -2.93 -17.09 2.19
N LEU A 211 -3.09 -17.86 1.12
CA LEU A 211 -4.11 -17.61 0.09
C LEU A 211 -5.52 -17.53 0.67
N SER A 212 -5.82 -18.34 1.70
CA SER A 212 -7.09 -18.27 2.42
C SER A 212 -7.37 -16.94 3.12
N ASP A 213 -6.35 -16.12 3.35
CA ASP A 213 -6.50 -14.81 3.97
C ASP A 213 -7.02 -13.73 2.99
N LEU A 214 -7.06 -14.08 1.69
CA LEU A 214 -7.81 -13.33 0.65
C LEU A 214 -9.31 -13.64 0.66
N ARG A 215 -9.86 -14.17 1.72
CA ARG A 215 -11.16 -14.84 1.81
C ARG A 215 -12.37 -14.00 1.39
N GLU A 216 -12.37 -12.71 1.58
CA GLU A 216 -13.41 -11.80 1.03
C GLU A 216 -13.25 -11.58 -0.48
N SER A 217 -12.26 -12.22 -1.08
CA SER A 217 -11.81 -11.99 -2.44
C SER A 217 -11.34 -13.28 -3.12
N GLY A 218 -12.01 -14.41 -2.87
CA GLY A 218 -11.68 -15.70 -3.51
C GLY A 218 -11.59 -15.61 -5.04
N ALA A 219 -12.30 -14.67 -5.65
CA ALA A 219 -12.20 -14.36 -7.07
C ALA A 219 -10.84 -13.73 -7.44
N ILE A 220 -10.22 -12.91 -6.58
CA ILE A 220 -8.89 -12.34 -6.82
C ILE A 220 -7.88 -13.46 -7.00
N GLU A 221 -7.91 -14.46 -6.11
CA GLU A 221 -7.04 -15.62 -6.22
C GLU A 221 -7.22 -16.34 -7.57
N GLN A 222 -8.47 -16.55 -8.00
CA GLN A 222 -8.75 -17.25 -9.27
C GLN A 222 -8.32 -16.46 -10.50
N ASP A 223 -8.56 -15.16 -10.52
CA ASP A 223 -8.31 -14.28 -11.67
C ASP A 223 -6.83 -13.91 -11.81
N ALA A 224 -6.11 -13.73 -10.70
CA ALA A 224 -4.69 -13.33 -10.71
C ALA A 224 -3.79 -14.43 -11.30
N ASP A 225 -2.79 -14.03 -12.09
CA ASP A 225 -1.74 -14.93 -12.57
C ASP A 225 -0.69 -15.17 -11.49
N ILE A 226 -0.42 -14.14 -10.69
CA ILE A 226 0.51 -14.19 -9.56
C ILE A 226 -0.22 -13.62 -8.33
N VAL A 227 -0.10 -14.28 -7.20
CA VAL A 227 -0.50 -13.75 -5.89
C VAL A 227 0.73 -13.76 -5.01
N SER A 228 1.05 -12.60 -4.45
CA SER A 228 2.19 -12.45 -3.57
C SER A 228 1.80 -11.72 -2.28
N PHE A 229 2.51 -12.02 -1.20
CA PHE A 229 2.33 -11.36 0.08
C PHE A 229 3.61 -10.69 0.52
N ILE A 230 3.48 -9.60 1.26
CA ILE A 230 4.58 -9.00 2.03
C ILE A 230 4.40 -9.41 3.48
N TYR A 231 5.40 -10.08 4.04
CA TYR A 231 5.40 -10.52 5.42
C TYR A 231 6.54 -9.85 6.19
N ARG A 232 6.21 -9.19 7.30
CA ARG A 232 7.16 -8.56 8.21
C ARG A 232 7.01 -9.19 9.60
N PRO A 233 7.88 -10.15 9.97
CA PRO A 233 7.82 -10.78 11.29
C PRO A 233 8.00 -9.77 12.43
N GLU A 234 8.90 -8.82 12.28
CA GLU A 234 9.17 -7.75 13.26
C GLU A 234 7.89 -6.97 13.64
N TYR A 235 6.98 -6.72 12.70
CA TYR A 235 5.69 -6.09 12.96
C TYR A 235 4.84 -6.87 13.97
N TYR A 236 4.98 -8.20 13.97
CA TYR A 236 4.31 -9.10 14.89
C TYR A 236 5.15 -9.42 16.13
N LYS A 237 6.26 -8.71 16.37
CA LYS A 237 7.19 -8.94 17.49
C LYS A 237 7.77 -10.37 17.48
N ILE A 238 8.08 -10.86 16.31
CA ILE A 238 8.78 -12.12 16.08
C ILE A 238 10.23 -11.77 15.82
N ASP A 239 11.12 -12.09 16.74
CA ASP A 239 12.51 -11.65 16.74
C ASP A 239 13.39 -12.45 15.77
N ASN A 240 13.05 -13.70 15.52
CA ASN A 240 13.84 -14.59 14.67
C ASN A 240 12.95 -15.26 13.60
N TRP A 241 13.55 -15.55 12.46
CA TRP A 241 12.91 -16.35 11.43
C TRP A 241 12.67 -17.79 11.92
N ASP A 242 11.65 -18.42 11.36
CA ASP A 242 11.25 -19.81 11.64
C ASP A 242 11.99 -20.84 10.77
N ASP A 243 13.20 -20.52 10.34
CA ASP A 243 14.10 -21.40 9.60
C ASP A 243 15.21 -21.98 10.47
N GLU A 244 16.02 -22.87 9.88
CA GLU A 244 17.11 -23.55 10.57
C GLU A 244 18.18 -22.59 11.12
N GLU A 245 18.37 -21.44 10.47
CA GLU A 245 19.35 -20.43 10.86
C GLU A 245 18.87 -19.54 12.00
N ALA A 246 17.55 -19.46 12.21
CA ALA A 246 16.91 -18.58 13.20
C ALA A 246 17.47 -17.14 13.17
N ALA A 247 17.76 -16.62 11.98
CA ALA A 247 18.35 -15.30 11.79
C ALA A 247 17.43 -14.19 12.32
N PRO A 248 17.98 -13.06 12.81
CA PRO A 248 17.15 -11.93 13.27
C PRO A 248 16.25 -11.38 12.17
N THR A 249 15.02 -11.02 12.54
CA THR A 249 14.01 -10.45 11.62
C THR A 249 14.08 -8.94 11.49
N THR A 250 14.89 -8.28 12.30
CA THR A 250 15.01 -6.82 12.37
C THR A 250 15.33 -6.21 11.00
N ASN A 251 14.54 -5.23 10.60
CA ASN A 251 14.67 -4.57 9.29
C ASN A 251 14.57 -5.52 8.10
N GLN A 252 13.85 -6.61 8.24
CA GLN A 252 13.62 -7.58 7.17
C GLN A 252 12.15 -7.73 6.86
N ALA A 253 11.88 -8.03 5.59
CA ALA A 253 10.59 -8.45 5.09
C ALA A 253 10.78 -9.65 4.18
N GLU A 254 9.72 -10.38 3.91
CA GLU A 254 9.71 -11.46 2.96
C GLU A 254 8.64 -11.21 1.90
N PHE A 255 9.02 -11.33 0.65
CA PHE A 255 8.12 -11.35 -0.48
C PHE A 255 7.80 -12.80 -0.81
N ILE A 256 6.57 -13.21 -0.55
CA ILE A 256 6.08 -14.58 -0.68
C ILE A 256 5.30 -14.69 -1.99
N VAL A 257 5.77 -15.47 -2.96
CA VAL A 257 5.02 -15.82 -4.16
C VAL A 257 4.16 -17.05 -3.82
N ALA A 258 2.92 -16.81 -3.41
CA ALA A 258 2.00 -17.86 -2.94
C ALA A 258 1.22 -18.54 -4.08
N LYS A 259 1.09 -17.86 -5.22
CA LYS A 259 0.53 -18.42 -6.45
C LYS A 259 1.29 -17.89 -7.65
N HIS A 260 1.61 -18.77 -8.59
CA HIS A 260 2.16 -18.41 -9.89
C HIS A 260 1.64 -19.37 -10.96
N ARG A 261 0.86 -18.86 -11.93
CA ARG A 261 0.18 -19.70 -12.92
C ARG A 261 1.15 -20.44 -13.85
N ASN A 262 2.27 -19.81 -14.19
CA ASN A 262 3.22 -20.30 -15.18
C ASN A 262 4.65 -20.46 -14.65
N GLY A 263 4.86 -20.40 -13.33
CA GLY A 263 6.17 -20.48 -12.71
C GLY A 263 6.14 -21.15 -11.34
N SER A 264 7.31 -21.16 -10.69
CA SER A 264 7.47 -21.69 -9.35
C SER A 264 6.97 -20.73 -8.27
N LEU A 265 6.69 -21.29 -7.10
CA LEU A 265 6.51 -20.54 -5.87
C LEU A 265 7.87 -20.28 -5.25
N ASP A 266 8.04 -19.13 -4.61
CA ASP A 266 9.28 -18.77 -3.95
C ASP A 266 9.06 -17.78 -2.81
N ASN A 267 10.03 -17.70 -1.90
CA ASN A 267 10.07 -16.76 -0.80
C ASN A 267 11.37 -15.98 -0.86
N ILE A 268 11.28 -14.67 -1.02
CA ILE A 268 12.45 -13.81 -1.22
C ILE A 268 12.57 -12.87 -0.02
N ARG A 269 13.68 -12.94 0.70
CA ARG A 269 13.97 -11.99 1.77
C ARG A 269 14.41 -10.66 1.23
N LEU A 270 13.86 -9.62 1.81
CA LEU A 270 14.10 -8.24 1.46
C LEU A 270 14.58 -7.47 2.69
N LYS A 271 15.43 -6.49 2.47
CA LYS A 271 15.75 -5.50 3.49
C LYS A 271 14.66 -4.45 3.52
N PHE A 272 14.17 -4.15 4.71
CA PHE A 272 13.18 -3.09 4.94
C PHE A 272 13.89 -1.93 5.64
N LEU A 273 13.91 -0.76 5.01
CA LEU A 273 14.60 0.45 5.50
C LEU A 273 13.58 1.53 5.78
#